data_af5820fc638d341fe25bb41e6aa10fe0
#
_entry.id   af5820fc638d341fe25bb41e6aa10fe0
#
_cell.length_a   1.000
_cell.length_b   1.000
_cell.length_c   1.000
_cell.angle_alpha   90.00
_cell.angle_beta   90.00
_cell.angle_gamma   90.00
#
_symmetry.space_group_name_H-M   'P 1'
#
loop_
_entity.id
_entity.type
_entity.pdbx_description
1 polymer ?
#
loop_
_entity_poly.entity_id
_entity_poly.type
_entity_poly.pdbx_seq_one_letter_code
_entity_poly.pdbx_strand_id
1 'polypeptide(L)'
;MLRKEEILERTSNGLSVFKHYVPGNWRIGRNFLNPLYEDNKASCNIYFDRRNGIYKMKDFGNDSYSGDCFFFVGQLKGLDCNNSMDFVEILETIDRDLGLGLATGNPIPVTRTSCRIVDDIPEETPERESKPYQFREQKFPLAELMYWQQYGITPGVLELFKVCSLREFQSVTADGTPFTYTSSVTEPMYGYKSKRYIGKFTHHCPPPFTLK
;
A
#
# COMPACT_ATOMS: atom_id res chain seq x y z
N MET A 1 1.62 17.54 -30.96
CA MET A 1 1.74 16.12 -30.64
C MET A 1 1.59 15.97 -29.13
N LEU A 2 0.65 15.19 -28.67
CA LEU A 2 0.35 15.00 -27.25
C LEU A 2 1.53 14.36 -26.52
N ARG A 3 1.87 14.83 -25.32
CA ARG A 3 3.02 14.31 -24.54
C ARG A 3 2.52 13.71 -23.23
N LYS A 4 3.21 12.67 -22.81
CA LYS A 4 2.97 11.94 -21.56
C LYS A 4 2.97 12.88 -20.34
N GLU A 5 3.91 13.83 -20.31
CA GLU A 5 4.09 14.77 -19.22
C GLU A 5 2.88 15.70 -19.06
N GLU A 6 2.28 16.14 -20.18
CA GLU A 6 1.10 17.00 -20.17
C GLU A 6 -0.12 16.30 -19.55
N ILE A 7 -0.29 15.01 -19.86
CA ILE A 7 -1.35 14.19 -19.24
C ILE A 7 -1.08 13.99 -17.74
N LEU A 8 0.15 13.65 -17.37
CA LEU A 8 0.51 13.44 -15.96
C LEU A 8 0.26 14.70 -15.12
N GLU A 9 0.66 15.87 -15.63
CA GLU A 9 0.45 17.16 -14.97
C GLU A 9 -1.05 17.44 -14.72
N ARG A 10 -1.93 17.03 -15.66
CA ARG A 10 -3.36 17.27 -15.56
C ARG A 10 -4.14 16.19 -14.83
N THR A 11 -3.53 15.05 -14.56
CA THR A 11 -4.19 13.89 -13.96
C THR A 11 -3.65 13.55 -12.56
N SER A 12 -3.10 14.53 -11.85
CA SER A 12 -2.48 14.32 -10.54
C SER A 12 -1.45 13.17 -10.58
N ASN A 13 -0.48 13.27 -11.50
CA ASN A 13 0.56 12.28 -11.76
C ASN A 13 0.00 10.88 -12.10
N GLY A 14 -1.11 10.82 -12.86
CA GLY A 14 -1.74 9.58 -13.30
C GLY A 14 -2.82 9.03 -12.39
N LEU A 15 -3.01 9.60 -11.19
CA LEU A 15 -4.04 9.11 -10.26
C LEU A 15 -5.45 9.22 -10.82
N SER A 16 -5.78 10.35 -11.48
CA SER A 16 -7.11 10.57 -12.06
C SER A 16 -7.41 9.58 -13.17
N VAL A 17 -6.39 9.11 -13.91
CA VAL A 17 -6.55 8.06 -14.92
C VAL A 17 -6.97 6.75 -14.24
N PHE A 18 -6.28 6.32 -13.18
CA PHE A 18 -6.70 5.14 -12.43
C PHE A 18 -8.10 5.29 -11.83
N LYS A 19 -8.44 6.47 -11.30
CA LYS A 19 -9.78 6.73 -10.76
C LYS A 19 -10.88 6.62 -11.82
N HIS A 20 -10.58 6.97 -13.07
CA HIS A 20 -11.53 6.88 -14.17
C HIS A 20 -11.75 5.45 -14.66
N TYR A 21 -10.66 4.69 -14.84
CA TYR A 21 -10.72 3.39 -15.51
C TYR A 21 -10.82 2.19 -14.57
N VAL A 22 -10.34 2.27 -13.33
CA VAL A 22 -10.44 1.17 -12.36
C VAL A 22 -11.81 1.18 -11.70
N PRO A 23 -12.64 0.16 -11.90
CA PRO A 23 -13.99 0.13 -11.36
C PRO A 23 -14.01 -0.07 -9.84
N GLY A 24 -15.12 0.31 -9.22
CA GLY A 24 -15.37 0.05 -7.81
C GLY A 24 -14.79 1.12 -6.87
N ASN A 25 -14.92 0.86 -5.57
CA ASN A 25 -14.51 1.81 -4.52
C ASN A 25 -13.17 1.39 -3.92
N TRP A 26 -12.10 1.54 -4.69
CA TRP A 26 -10.74 1.23 -4.23
C TRP A 26 -10.08 2.45 -3.57
N ARG A 27 -9.01 2.22 -2.83
CA ARG A 27 -8.21 3.25 -2.14
C ARG A 27 -6.73 3.02 -2.35
N ILE A 28 -5.95 4.12 -2.42
CA ILE A 28 -4.49 4.08 -2.48
C ILE A 28 -3.96 3.27 -1.29
N GLY A 29 -3.00 2.37 -1.56
CA GLY A 29 -2.39 1.52 -0.54
C GLY A 29 -3.28 0.38 -0.02
N ARG A 30 -4.45 0.16 -0.61
CA ARG A 30 -5.34 -0.98 -0.31
C ARG A 30 -5.47 -1.89 -1.51
N ASN A 31 -5.44 -3.20 -1.25
CA ASN A 31 -5.59 -4.18 -2.30
C ASN A 31 -7.02 -4.22 -2.83
N PHE A 32 -7.15 -4.41 -4.14
CA PHE A 32 -8.41 -4.60 -4.87
C PHE A 32 -8.23 -5.70 -5.94
N LEU A 33 -9.34 -6.16 -6.53
CA LEU A 33 -9.34 -7.17 -7.60
C LEU A 33 -8.82 -6.53 -8.90
N ASN A 34 -7.99 -7.26 -9.66
CA ASN A 34 -7.50 -6.76 -10.93
C ASN A 34 -8.65 -6.68 -11.96
N PRO A 35 -8.93 -5.50 -12.54
CA PRO A 35 -10.00 -5.37 -13.53
C PRO A 35 -9.60 -5.85 -14.94
N LEU A 36 -8.35 -6.25 -15.17
CA LEU A 36 -7.84 -6.65 -16.49
C LEU A 36 -7.98 -8.15 -16.76
N TYR A 37 -8.28 -8.94 -15.71
CA TYR A 37 -8.55 -10.38 -15.85
C TYR A 37 -9.49 -10.85 -14.74
N GLU A 38 -9.97 -12.07 -14.84
CA GLU A 38 -10.82 -12.68 -13.82
C GLU A 38 -9.99 -13.01 -12.58
N ASP A 39 -10.07 -12.14 -11.56
CA ASP A 39 -9.30 -12.22 -10.32
C ASP A 39 -10.22 -12.58 -9.15
N ASN A 40 -9.85 -13.63 -8.40
CA ASN A 40 -10.61 -14.12 -7.25
C ASN A 40 -10.03 -13.65 -5.91
N LYS A 41 -8.85 -12.98 -5.92
CA LYS A 41 -8.16 -12.55 -4.70
C LYS A 41 -7.57 -11.17 -4.90
N ALA A 42 -8.02 -10.21 -4.10
CA ALA A 42 -7.53 -8.83 -4.14
C ALA A 42 -5.99 -8.76 -4.00
N SER A 43 -5.31 -8.62 -5.14
CA SER A 43 -3.84 -8.60 -5.26
C SER A 43 -3.29 -7.31 -5.84
N CYS A 44 -4.13 -6.46 -6.45
CA CYS A 44 -3.70 -5.19 -7.02
C CYS A 44 -3.65 -4.07 -6.00
N ASN A 45 -2.67 -3.20 -6.13
CA ASN A 45 -2.52 -2.00 -5.30
C ASN A 45 -2.06 -0.82 -6.15
N ILE A 46 -2.65 0.36 -5.92
CA ILE A 46 -2.17 1.61 -6.52
C ILE A 46 -1.40 2.39 -5.46
N TYR A 47 -0.18 2.81 -5.81
CA TYR A 47 0.74 3.50 -4.94
C TYR A 47 1.48 4.62 -5.67
N PHE A 48 2.00 5.59 -4.92
CA PHE A 48 2.83 6.65 -5.47
C PHE A 48 4.30 6.22 -5.51
N ASP A 49 4.85 6.12 -6.72
CA ASP A 49 6.28 5.84 -6.92
C ASP A 49 7.09 7.13 -6.78
N ARG A 50 7.69 7.32 -5.60
CA ARG A 50 8.47 8.53 -5.27
C ARG A 50 9.68 8.74 -6.16
N ARG A 51 10.23 7.68 -6.78
CA ARG A 51 11.41 7.79 -7.66
C ARG A 51 11.04 8.43 -8.99
N ASN A 52 9.89 8.06 -9.53
CA ASN A 52 9.41 8.54 -10.82
C ASN A 52 8.38 9.68 -10.69
N GLY A 53 7.90 9.98 -9.48
CA GLY A 53 6.92 11.03 -9.21
C GLY A 53 5.53 10.74 -9.77
N ILE A 54 5.16 9.49 -10.01
CA ILE A 54 3.90 9.08 -10.64
C ILE A 54 3.21 7.96 -9.86
N TYR A 55 1.90 7.85 -10.05
CA TYR A 55 1.17 6.69 -9.54
C TYR A 55 1.36 5.47 -10.45
N LYS A 56 1.49 4.31 -9.81
CA LYS A 56 1.63 3.01 -10.46
C LYS A 56 0.68 2.00 -9.84
N MET A 57 0.29 1.02 -10.63
CA MET A 57 -0.39 -0.18 -10.17
C MET A 57 0.62 -1.33 -10.06
N LYS A 58 0.59 -2.04 -8.93
CA LYS A 58 1.30 -3.31 -8.72
C LYS A 58 0.28 -4.41 -8.54
N ASP A 59 0.42 -5.46 -9.31
CA ASP A 59 -0.30 -6.71 -9.10
C ASP A 59 0.65 -7.74 -8.47
N PHE A 60 0.36 -8.15 -7.25
CA PHE A 60 1.13 -9.16 -6.53
C PHE A 60 0.75 -10.60 -6.94
N GLY A 61 -0.37 -10.78 -7.62
CA GLY A 61 -0.80 -12.07 -8.16
C GLY A 61 -0.16 -12.35 -9.52
N ASN A 62 -0.04 -11.33 -10.38
CA ASN A 62 0.57 -11.45 -11.70
C ASN A 62 1.29 -10.15 -12.09
N ASP A 63 2.62 -10.17 -11.98
CA ASP A 63 3.46 -9.00 -12.24
C ASP A 63 3.37 -8.45 -13.67
N SER A 64 2.92 -9.26 -14.62
CA SER A 64 2.71 -8.83 -16.02
C SER A 64 1.68 -7.71 -16.16
N TYR A 65 0.84 -7.49 -15.15
CA TYR A 65 -0.15 -6.41 -15.10
C TYR A 65 0.29 -5.22 -14.24
N SER A 66 1.57 -5.18 -13.84
CA SER A 66 2.12 -4.06 -13.07
C SER A 66 2.66 -2.97 -13.98
N GLY A 67 2.30 -1.71 -13.76
CA GLY A 67 2.77 -0.59 -14.58
C GLY A 67 2.21 0.76 -14.18
N ASP A 68 2.49 1.77 -15.00
CA ASP A 68 1.91 3.11 -14.85
C ASP A 68 0.49 3.19 -15.44
N CYS A 69 -0.14 4.36 -15.34
CA CYS A 69 -1.50 4.53 -15.85
C CYS A 69 -1.63 4.37 -17.37
N PHE A 70 -0.58 4.64 -18.13
CA PHE A 70 -0.57 4.44 -19.59
C PHE A 70 -0.52 2.96 -19.93
N PHE A 71 0.34 2.21 -19.23
CA PHE A 71 0.38 0.76 -19.37
C PHE A 71 -0.97 0.13 -19.04
N PHE A 72 -1.60 0.57 -17.94
CA PHE A 72 -2.91 0.08 -17.54
C PHE A 72 -3.99 0.33 -18.62
N VAL A 73 -4.04 1.54 -19.17
CA VAL A 73 -4.99 1.88 -20.24
C VAL A 73 -4.67 1.09 -21.52
N GLY A 74 -3.39 0.91 -21.86
CA GLY A 74 -2.95 0.07 -22.96
C GLY A 74 -3.47 -1.35 -22.83
N GLN A 75 -3.27 -1.99 -21.68
CA GLN A 75 -3.79 -3.33 -21.41
C GLN A 75 -5.33 -3.39 -21.49
N LEU A 76 -6.01 -2.39 -20.96
CA LEU A 76 -7.49 -2.31 -21.00
C LEU A 76 -8.03 -2.17 -22.43
N LYS A 77 -7.30 -1.50 -23.31
CA LYS A 77 -7.71 -1.24 -24.72
C LYS A 77 -7.07 -2.21 -25.73
N GLY A 78 -6.20 -3.12 -25.29
CA GLY A 78 -5.47 -4.04 -26.15
C GLY A 78 -4.40 -3.37 -27.02
N LEU A 79 -3.79 -2.27 -26.52
CA LEU A 79 -2.75 -1.48 -27.17
C LEU A 79 -1.39 -1.73 -26.51
N ASP A 80 -0.31 -1.76 -27.31
CA ASP A 80 1.03 -1.96 -26.80
C ASP A 80 1.72 -0.62 -26.52
N CYS A 81 2.04 -0.35 -25.27
CA CYS A 81 2.78 0.85 -24.85
C CYS A 81 4.18 0.97 -25.43
N ASN A 82 4.77 -0.11 -25.95
CA ASN A 82 6.07 -0.11 -26.61
C ASN A 82 5.97 0.23 -28.09
N ASN A 83 4.79 0.15 -28.67
CA ASN A 83 4.52 0.58 -30.03
C ASN A 83 4.22 2.09 -30.03
N SER A 84 4.95 2.86 -30.84
CA SER A 84 4.80 4.32 -30.88
C SER A 84 3.43 4.79 -31.37
N MET A 85 2.79 4.05 -32.28
CA MET A 85 1.45 4.37 -32.79
C MET A 85 0.39 4.11 -31.72
N ASP A 86 0.43 2.94 -31.10
CA ASP A 86 -0.47 2.55 -30.04
C ASP A 86 -0.32 3.49 -28.83
N PHE A 87 0.92 3.91 -28.52
CA PHE A 87 1.15 4.83 -27.42
C PHE A 87 0.51 6.22 -27.66
N VAL A 88 0.56 6.72 -28.88
CA VAL A 88 -0.16 7.96 -29.25
C VAL A 88 -1.66 7.77 -29.07
N GLU A 89 -2.21 6.64 -29.50
CA GLU A 89 -3.64 6.32 -29.34
C GLU A 89 -4.04 6.22 -27.85
N ILE A 90 -3.16 5.67 -26.99
CA ILE A 90 -3.37 5.64 -25.54
C ILE A 90 -3.46 7.09 -24.98
N LEU A 91 -2.55 7.96 -25.38
CA LEU A 91 -2.55 9.36 -24.94
C LEU A 91 -3.82 10.08 -25.39
N GLU A 92 -4.23 9.93 -26.64
CA GLU A 92 -5.44 10.54 -27.20
C GLU A 92 -6.71 9.99 -26.54
N THR A 93 -6.72 8.70 -26.23
CA THR A 93 -7.83 8.07 -25.51
C THR A 93 -7.99 8.65 -24.11
N ILE A 94 -6.89 8.79 -23.37
CA ILE A 94 -6.90 9.40 -22.03
C ILE A 94 -7.34 10.86 -22.10
N ASP A 95 -6.81 11.63 -23.05
CA ASP A 95 -7.17 13.03 -23.26
C ASP A 95 -8.68 13.20 -23.52
N ARG A 96 -9.22 12.37 -24.42
CA ARG A 96 -10.63 12.36 -24.76
C ARG A 96 -11.52 11.91 -23.62
N ASP A 97 -11.21 10.77 -23.00
CA ASP A 97 -12.07 10.14 -21.99
C ASP A 97 -12.12 10.95 -20.69
N LEU A 98 -11.02 11.64 -20.35
CA LEU A 98 -10.97 12.56 -19.19
C LEU A 98 -11.31 14.02 -19.56
N GLY A 99 -11.52 14.32 -20.84
CA GLY A 99 -11.87 15.66 -21.29
C GLY A 99 -10.79 16.71 -21.04
N LEU A 100 -9.49 16.35 -21.17
CA LEU A 100 -8.39 17.25 -20.84
C LEU A 100 -8.19 18.36 -21.88
N GLY A 101 -8.62 18.13 -23.13
CA GLY A 101 -8.59 19.10 -24.23
C GLY A 101 -7.21 19.43 -24.77
N LEU A 102 -6.24 18.55 -24.54
CA LEU A 102 -4.85 18.76 -24.93
C LEU A 102 -4.64 18.59 -26.43
N ALA A 103 -5.34 17.62 -27.06
CA ALA A 103 -5.24 17.35 -28.50
C ALA A 103 -5.89 18.46 -29.33
N THR A 104 -6.90 19.13 -28.83
CA THR A 104 -7.65 20.20 -29.53
C THR A 104 -7.03 21.58 -29.41
N GLY A 105 -5.94 21.73 -28.64
CA GLY A 105 -5.31 23.03 -28.40
C GLY A 105 -6.12 24.01 -27.55
N ASN A 106 -7.24 23.58 -27.03
CA ASN A 106 -8.08 24.32 -26.06
C ASN A 106 -8.03 23.60 -24.70
N PRO A 107 -6.91 23.66 -24.00
CA PRO A 107 -6.82 23.03 -22.69
C PRO A 107 -7.80 23.71 -21.75
N ILE A 108 -8.69 22.93 -21.17
CA ILE A 108 -9.55 23.39 -20.08
C ILE A 108 -8.63 23.97 -19.01
N PRO A 109 -8.84 25.22 -18.55
CA PRO A 109 -7.98 25.82 -17.54
C PRO A 109 -7.94 24.90 -16.34
N VAL A 110 -6.72 24.44 -16.01
CA VAL A 110 -6.51 23.72 -14.75
C VAL A 110 -6.86 24.72 -13.66
N THR A 111 -8.05 24.61 -13.13
CA THR A 111 -8.25 25.12 -11.79
C THR A 111 -7.22 24.32 -10.97
N ARG A 112 -6.12 24.97 -10.63
CA ARG A 112 -5.22 24.48 -9.62
C ARG A 112 -6.02 24.41 -8.32
N THR A 113 -6.89 23.43 -8.23
CA THR A 113 -7.15 22.84 -6.94
C THR A 113 -5.75 22.38 -6.55
N SER A 114 -5.08 23.23 -5.75
CA SER A 114 -3.88 22.79 -5.08
C SER A 114 -4.31 21.46 -4.47
N CYS A 115 -3.95 20.36 -5.13
CA CYS A 115 -3.80 19.13 -4.41
C CYS A 115 -2.68 19.48 -3.44
N ARG A 116 -3.02 20.18 -2.34
CA ARG A 116 -2.41 19.80 -1.11
C ARG A 116 -2.43 18.30 -1.24
N ILE A 117 -1.27 17.70 -1.17
CA ILE A 117 -1.15 16.41 -0.54
C ILE A 117 -1.79 16.70 0.83
N VAL A 118 -3.11 16.74 0.86
CA VAL A 118 -3.80 16.24 2.00
C VAL A 118 -3.27 14.84 1.96
N ASP A 119 -2.26 14.58 2.82
CA ASP A 119 -2.22 13.29 3.43
C ASP A 119 -3.70 13.00 3.61
N ASP A 120 -4.30 12.19 2.74
CA ASP A 120 -5.48 11.44 3.06
C ASP A 120 -5.02 10.48 4.17
N ILE A 121 -4.64 11.08 5.27
CA ILE A 121 -4.95 10.58 6.59
C ILE A 121 -6.44 10.47 6.47
N PRO A 122 -6.99 9.25 6.38
CA PRO A 122 -8.43 9.07 6.27
C PRO A 122 -9.00 9.95 7.38
N GLU A 123 -9.73 11.02 6.98
CA GLU A 123 -10.66 11.61 7.92
C GLU A 123 -11.36 10.41 8.49
N GLU A 124 -11.05 10.17 9.74
CA GLU A 124 -11.65 9.23 10.66
C GLU A 124 -12.50 8.19 9.91
N THR A 125 -11.84 7.13 9.45
CA THR A 125 -12.57 5.87 9.26
C THR A 125 -13.44 5.79 10.50
N PRO A 126 -14.80 5.67 10.39
CA PRO A 126 -15.65 5.59 11.56
C PRO A 126 -14.93 4.62 12.47
N GLU A 127 -14.59 5.07 13.67
CA GLU A 127 -13.79 4.31 14.62
C GLU A 127 -14.35 2.91 14.57
N ARG A 128 -13.67 1.99 13.88
CA ARG A 128 -13.93 0.58 14.13
C ARG A 128 -13.66 0.48 15.60
N GLU A 129 -14.71 0.30 16.39
CA GLU A 129 -14.61 0.13 17.82
C GLU A 129 -13.42 -0.77 18.03
N SER A 130 -12.33 -0.19 18.50
CA SER A 130 -11.08 -0.91 18.64
C SER A 130 -11.38 -1.97 19.67
N LYS A 131 -11.38 -3.24 19.23
CA LYS A 131 -11.65 -4.34 20.15
C LYS A 131 -10.77 -4.15 21.36
N PRO A 132 -11.31 -4.24 22.57
CA PRO A 132 -10.53 -4.04 23.76
C PRO A 132 -9.37 -5.03 23.77
N TYR A 133 -8.17 -4.55 23.96
CA TYR A 133 -7.00 -5.39 24.10
C TYR A 133 -6.18 -4.95 25.30
N GLN A 134 -5.51 -5.91 25.93
CA GLN A 134 -4.56 -5.69 27.00
C GLN A 134 -3.27 -6.41 26.63
N PHE A 135 -2.15 -5.87 27.07
CA PHE A 135 -0.86 -6.49 26.83
C PHE A 135 0.06 -6.26 28.04
N ARG A 136 1.02 -7.15 28.21
CA ARG A 136 2.04 -7.05 29.23
C ARG A 136 3.40 -7.07 28.55
N GLU A 137 4.15 -5.97 28.70
CA GLU A 137 5.52 -5.89 28.21
C GLU A 137 6.47 -6.69 29.11
N GLN A 138 7.59 -7.12 28.51
CA GLN A 138 8.72 -7.69 29.22
C GLN A 138 10.02 -7.08 28.70
N LYS A 139 11.08 -7.19 29.50
CA LYS A 139 12.43 -6.90 29.01
C LYS A 139 12.79 -7.95 27.96
N PHE A 140 13.49 -7.52 26.91
CA PHE A 140 13.97 -8.47 25.90
C PHE A 140 14.79 -9.58 26.54
N PRO A 141 14.35 -10.84 26.46
CA PRO A 141 15.19 -11.98 26.84
C PRO A 141 16.46 -12.04 26.00
N LEU A 142 17.54 -12.61 26.54
CA LEU A 142 18.80 -12.70 25.82
C LEU A 142 18.67 -13.43 24.47
N ALA A 143 17.86 -14.47 24.43
CA ALA A 143 17.61 -15.23 23.20
C ALA A 143 17.00 -14.36 22.08
N GLU A 144 16.08 -13.48 22.42
CA GLU A 144 15.48 -12.54 21.47
C GLU A 144 16.51 -11.49 20.98
N LEU A 145 17.35 -10.97 21.89
CA LEU A 145 18.41 -10.04 21.52
C LEU A 145 19.44 -10.69 20.57
N MET A 146 19.82 -11.93 20.84
CA MET A 146 20.71 -12.68 19.96
C MET A 146 20.07 -12.95 18.59
N TYR A 147 18.77 -13.23 18.57
CA TYR A 147 18.01 -13.36 17.31
C TYR A 147 18.07 -12.07 16.48
N TRP A 148 17.81 -10.92 17.08
CA TRP A 148 17.86 -9.64 16.36
C TRP A 148 19.30 -9.28 15.92
N GLN A 149 20.28 -9.61 16.76
CA GLN A 149 21.69 -9.32 16.48
C GLN A 149 22.23 -10.06 15.25
N GLN A 150 21.75 -11.25 14.92
CA GLN A 150 22.16 -11.95 13.70
C GLN A 150 21.82 -11.20 12.41
N TYR A 151 20.83 -10.29 12.46
CA TYR A 151 20.44 -9.40 11.38
C TYR A 151 21.06 -7.99 11.50
N GLY A 152 22.01 -7.80 12.42
CA GLY A 152 22.63 -6.49 12.69
C GLY A 152 21.73 -5.53 13.45
N ILE A 153 20.61 -5.99 14.01
CA ILE A 153 19.66 -5.17 14.76
C ILE A 153 20.08 -5.18 16.23
N THR A 154 20.62 -4.06 16.68
CA THR A 154 21.05 -3.85 18.07
C THR A 154 19.89 -3.43 18.97
N PRO A 155 20.03 -3.54 20.32
CA PRO A 155 19.03 -2.99 21.25
C PRO A 155 18.70 -1.52 21.02
N GLY A 156 19.69 -0.70 20.65
CA GLY A 156 19.46 0.72 20.32
C GLY A 156 18.60 0.92 19.07
N VAL A 157 18.70 0.03 18.08
CA VAL A 157 17.82 0.04 16.90
C VAL A 157 16.40 -0.32 17.29
N LEU A 158 16.21 -1.35 18.12
CA LEU A 158 14.87 -1.73 18.63
C LEU A 158 14.21 -0.59 19.39
N GLU A 159 14.97 0.11 20.22
CA GLU A 159 14.49 1.28 20.96
C GLU A 159 14.14 2.44 20.01
N LEU A 160 15.00 2.75 19.04
CA LEU A 160 14.77 3.80 18.04
C LEU A 160 13.45 3.57 17.28
N PHE A 161 13.17 2.34 16.89
CA PHE A 161 11.93 1.96 16.21
C PHE A 161 10.78 1.64 17.17
N LYS A 162 10.97 1.85 18.48
CA LYS A 162 9.97 1.64 19.52
C LYS A 162 9.39 0.22 19.54
N VAL A 163 10.23 -0.75 19.24
CA VAL A 163 9.89 -2.16 19.34
C VAL A 163 9.97 -2.58 20.81
N CYS A 164 8.98 -3.32 21.30
CA CYS A 164 8.97 -3.91 22.64
C CYS A 164 8.72 -5.41 22.56
N SER A 165 9.30 -6.16 23.49
CA SER A 165 8.97 -7.58 23.70
C SER A 165 7.72 -7.67 24.56
N LEU A 166 6.81 -8.58 24.20
CA LEU A 166 5.54 -8.78 24.91
C LEU A 166 5.54 -10.16 25.56
N ARG A 167 5.14 -10.20 26.82
CA ARG A 167 4.92 -11.44 27.56
C ARG A 167 3.56 -12.03 27.27
N GLU A 168 2.54 -11.17 27.20
CA GLU A 168 1.16 -11.57 27.09
C GLU A 168 0.36 -10.55 26.30
N PHE A 169 -0.56 -11.04 25.49
CA PHE A 169 -1.53 -10.24 24.76
C PHE A 169 -2.92 -10.87 24.88
N GLN A 170 -3.89 -10.06 25.29
CA GLN A 170 -5.28 -10.45 25.45
C GLN A 170 -6.18 -9.60 24.57
N SER A 171 -7.14 -10.20 23.92
CA SER A 171 -8.16 -9.52 23.12
C SER A 171 -9.40 -10.38 23.00
N VAL A 172 -10.35 -9.96 22.17
CA VAL A 172 -11.57 -10.70 21.86
C VAL A 172 -11.66 -11.01 20.37
N THR A 173 -12.16 -12.17 20.02
CA THR A 173 -12.45 -12.57 18.64
C THR A 173 -13.59 -11.73 18.04
N ALA A 174 -13.97 -12.00 16.77
CA ALA A 174 -15.09 -11.32 16.13
C ALA A 174 -16.43 -11.56 16.86
N ASP A 175 -16.56 -12.72 17.43
CA ASP A 175 -17.76 -13.25 18.17
C ASP A 175 -17.74 -12.85 19.65
N GLY A 176 -16.77 -12.03 20.10
CA GLY A 176 -16.68 -11.59 21.49
C GLY A 176 -16.00 -12.59 22.44
N THR A 177 -15.50 -13.73 21.95
CA THR A 177 -14.82 -14.72 22.80
C THR A 177 -13.42 -14.20 23.18
N PRO A 178 -13.08 -14.12 24.49
CA PRO A 178 -11.75 -13.69 24.90
C PRO A 178 -10.69 -14.73 24.55
N PHE A 179 -9.52 -14.26 24.13
CA PHE A 179 -8.35 -15.09 23.91
C PHE A 179 -7.09 -14.44 24.47
N THR A 180 -6.12 -15.26 24.81
CA THR A 180 -4.83 -14.83 25.37
C THR A 180 -3.71 -15.53 24.61
N TYR A 181 -2.76 -14.76 24.14
CA TYR A 181 -1.48 -15.26 23.64
C TYR A 181 -0.40 -15.01 24.69
N THR A 182 0.41 -16.03 24.95
CA THR A 182 1.57 -15.92 25.83
C THR A 182 2.83 -16.17 25.02
N SER A 183 3.79 -15.27 25.13
CA SER A 183 5.09 -15.39 24.48
C SER A 183 5.86 -16.56 25.04
N SER A 184 6.56 -17.29 24.17
CA SER A 184 7.50 -18.36 24.52
C SER A 184 8.84 -18.13 23.84
N VAL A 185 9.85 -18.94 24.17
CA VAL A 185 11.17 -18.89 23.52
C VAL A 185 11.09 -19.26 22.05
N THR A 186 10.16 -20.13 21.68
CA THR A 186 9.94 -20.60 20.31
C THR A 186 8.99 -19.69 19.53
N GLU A 187 8.13 -18.94 20.24
CA GLU A 187 7.14 -18.05 19.64
C GLU A 187 7.12 -16.70 20.37
N PRO A 188 8.17 -15.88 20.21
CA PRO A 188 8.23 -14.56 20.81
C PRO A 188 7.23 -13.61 20.16
N MET A 189 6.70 -12.67 20.94
CA MET A 189 5.81 -11.64 20.48
C MET A 189 6.45 -10.26 20.59
N TYR A 190 6.26 -9.44 19.56
CA TYR A 190 6.75 -8.08 19.53
C TYR A 190 5.64 -7.08 19.26
N GLY A 191 5.71 -5.92 19.87
CA GLY A 191 4.82 -4.79 19.65
C GLY A 191 5.58 -3.55 19.19
N TYR A 192 4.90 -2.68 18.45
CA TYR A 192 5.41 -1.37 18.06
C TYR A 192 4.63 -0.29 18.79
N LYS A 193 5.32 0.52 19.58
CA LYS A 193 4.71 1.65 20.31
C LYS A 193 4.48 2.81 19.37
N SER A 194 3.23 3.23 19.16
CA SER A 194 2.90 4.48 18.50
C SER A 194 2.46 5.53 19.53
N LYS A 195 2.29 6.78 19.10
CA LYS A 195 1.83 7.86 20.01
C LYS A 195 0.43 7.64 20.60
N ARG A 196 -0.38 6.77 20.01
CA ARG A 196 -1.79 6.56 20.41
C ARG A 196 -2.12 5.13 20.83
N TYR A 197 -1.39 4.11 20.34
CA TYR A 197 -1.64 2.70 20.66
C TYR A 197 -0.46 1.83 20.23
N ILE A 198 -0.40 0.59 20.72
CA ILE A 198 0.50 -0.41 20.16
C ILE A 198 -0.17 -0.99 18.92
N GLY A 199 0.28 -0.55 17.77
CA GLY A 199 -0.26 -0.96 16.48
C GLY A 199 0.65 -1.91 15.74
N LYS A 200 0.29 -3.12 15.64
CA LYS A 200 0.79 -4.33 14.99
C LYS A 200 1.51 -5.29 15.91
N PHE A 201 0.81 -6.37 16.18
CA PHE A 201 1.39 -7.59 16.71
C PHE A 201 1.87 -8.43 15.53
N THR A 202 3.14 -8.77 15.50
CA THR A 202 3.63 -9.77 14.55
C THR A 202 3.78 -11.09 15.30
N HIS A 203 2.89 -12.00 15.02
CA HIS A 203 3.04 -13.40 15.36
C HIS A 203 3.86 -14.04 14.24
N HIS A 204 5.15 -13.77 14.20
CA HIS A 204 6.04 -14.48 13.28
C HIS A 204 7.40 -14.62 13.92
N CYS A 205 7.59 -15.78 14.49
CA CYS A 205 8.93 -16.30 14.67
C CYS A 205 9.28 -17.15 13.44
N PRO A 206 10.43 -16.94 12.81
CA PRO A 206 11.02 -17.97 11.98
C PRO A 206 11.29 -19.22 12.82
N PRO A 207 11.42 -20.40 12.20
CA PRO A 207 11.50 -21.68 12.89
C PRO A 207 12.58 -21.71 13.97
N PRO A 208 12.38 -22.50 15.03
CA PRO A 208 13.23 -22.50 16.21
C PRO A 208 14.68 -22.81 15.83
N PHE A 209 15.59 -22.08 16.46
CA PHE A 209 17.00 -22.40 16.42
C PHE A 209 17.21 -23.81 16.95
N THR A 210 17.54 -24.74 16.09
CA THR A 210 18.30 -25.90 16.48
C THR A 210 19.73 -25.45 16.72
N LEU A 211 20.07 -25.18 17.96
CA LEU A 211 21.45 -25.13 18.37
C LEU A 211 22.07 -26.52 18.08
N LYS A 212 22.92 -26.57 17.06
CA LYS A 212 23.87 -27.69 16.90
C LYS A 212 25.10 -27.42 17.72
#